data_12058dc6290fb730c383374994165b87
#
_entry.id   12058dc6290fb730c383374994165b87
#
_cell.length_a   1.000
_cell.length_b   1.000
_cell.length_c   1.000
_cell.angle_alpha   90.00
_cell.angle_beta   90.00
_cell.angle_gamma   90.00
#
_symmetry.space_group_name_H-M   'P 1'
#
loop_
_entity.id
_entity.type
_entity.pdbx_description
1 polymer ?
#
loop_
_entity_poly.entity_id
_entity_poly.type
_entity_poly.pdbx_seq_one_letter_code
_entity_poly.pdbx_strand_id
1 'polypeptide(L)'
;MVWICPICKAPLTLTKLTWQCVNNHCFDCAKEGYVNLLPAHQKRSKQPGDDAAMINARRLIHDARLYEPLAETIVEIITGTGRVKTLLDIGCGEGFYDAHLTDRHPDIAVYGIDIAKPAIKLAAAAYPGHHYAVAGSSHLPIETDSIDFALCVFAPINDEELIRVLRPGGYYLEVGPAPRHLWALREALYEEPREHSAKQRQILGATLVSEGQCQHEQTLDNVLINALVMATPFAYRGQREKRAALLARENMTLAMAFSWRLFQKI
;
A
#
# COMPACT_ATOMS: atom_id res chain seq x y z
N MET A 1 15.58 13.19 -7.17
CA MET A 1 14.81 11.99 -7.53
C MET A 1 15.50 10.80 -6.91
N VAL A 2 14.75 9.77 -6.49
CA VAL A 2 15.27 8.70 -5.62
C VAL A 2 15.36 7.32 -6.29
N TRP A 3 14.97 7.20 -7.59
CA TRP A 3 15.04 5.91 -8.28
C TRP A 3 16.47 5.45 -8.57
N ILE A 4 16.75 4.17 -8.29
CA ILE A 4 18.01 3.50 -8.67
C ILE A 4 17.74 2.35 -9.65
N CYS A 5 18.74 2.04 -10.45
CA CYS A 5 18.71 0.93 -11.39
C CYS A 5 18.56 -0.41 -10.66
N PRO A 6 17.52 -1.22 -10.94
CA PRO A 6 17.34 -2.51 -10.27
C PRO A 6 18.41 -3.55 -10.65
N ILE A 7 19.21 -3.28 -11.70
CA ILE A 7 20.26 -4.18 -12.18
C ILE A 7 21.60 -3.88 -11.51
N CYS A 8 22.05 -2.61 -11.52
CA CYS A 8 23.39 -2.22 -11.05
C CYS A 8 23.38 -1.25 -9.87
N LYS A 9 22.22 -0.88 -9.34
CA LYS A 9 22.02 0.03 -8.20
C LYS A 9 22.50 1.48 -8.39
N ALA A 10 23.01 1.84 -9.58
CA ALA A 10 23.37 3.22 -9.90
C ALA A 10 22.11 4.11 -9.99
N PRO A 11 22.20 5.40 -9.66
CA PRO A 11 21.10 6.35 -9.79
C PRO A 11 20.51 6.34 -11.21
N LEU A 12 19.20 6.53 -11.32
CA LEU A 12 18.49 6.70 -12.58
C LEU A 12 18.23 8.18 -12.84
N THR A 13 18.49 8.60 -14.06
CA THR A 13 18.18 9.94 -14.55
C THR A 13 17.11 9.84 -15.63
N LEU A 14 16.08 10.70 -15.54
CA LEU A 14 15.03 10.77 -16.56
C LEU A 14 15.47 11.66 -17.71
N THR A 15 15.54 11.10 -18.90
CA THR A 15 15.80 11.82 -20.16
C THR A 15 14.61 11.60 -21.09
N LYS A 16 13.83 12.66 -21.34
CA LYS A 16 12.55 12.57 -22.05
C LYS A 16 11.57 11.62 -21.33
N LEU A 17 11.38 10.41 -21.86
CA LEU A 17 10.47 9.39 -21.32
C LEU A 17 11.20 8.08 -20.98
N THR A 18 12.53 8.14 -20.79
CA THR A 18 13.37 6.98 -20.48
C THR A 18 14.23 7.26 -19.25
N TRP A 19 14.12 6.40 -18.24
CA TRP A 19 15.02 6.36 -17.10
C TRP A 19 16.28 5.59 -17.48
N GLN A 20 17.46 6.20 -17.30
CA GLN A 20 18.74 5.61 -17.68
C GLN A 20 19.77 5.77 -16.55
N CYS A 21 20.58 4.75 -16.33
CA CYS A 21 21.75 4.80 -15.46
C CYS A 21 23.04 4.99 -16.22
N VAL A 22 24.13 5.30 -15.51
CA VAL A 22 25.48 5.48 -16.09
C VAL A 22 26.00 4.24 -16.80
N ASN A 23 25.48 3.04 -16.49
CA ASN A 23 25.83 1.78 -17.14
C ASN A 23 24.91 1.45 -18.33
N ASN A 24 24.18 2.43 -18.86
CA ASN A 24 23.31 2.32 -20.03
C ASN A 24 22.12 1.35 -19.87
N HIS A 25 21.72 0.97 -18.65
CA HIS A 25 20.44 0.29 -18.46
C HIS A 25 19.32 1.31 -18.61
N CYS A 26 18.34 0.99 -19.47
CA CYS A 26 17.25 1.88 -19.84
C CYS A 26 15.90 1.27 -19.45
N PHE A 27 14.98 2.13 -18.98
CA PHE A 27 13.62 1.77 -18.56
C PHE A 27 12.66 2.84 -19.07
N ASP A 28 11.85 2.50 -20.07
CA ASP A 28 10.90 3.45 -20.65
C ASP A 28 9.72 3.70 -19.71
N CYS A 29 9.28 4.95 -19.67
CA CYS A 29 8.01 5.33 -19.05
C CYS A 29 6.86 4.82 -19.90
N ALA A 30 5.85 4.26 -19.25
CA ALA A 30 4.59 3.99 -19.90
C ALA A 30 3.87 5.30 -20.26
N LYS A 31 2.88 5.23 -21.14
CA LYS A 31 2.08 6.41 -21.54
C LYS A 31 1.35 7.07 -20.36
N GLU A 32 1.05 6.31 -19.31
CA GLU A 32 0.43 6.78 -18.07
C GLU A 32 1.43 7.44 -17.11
N GLY A 33 2.75 7.43 -17.40
CA GLY A 33 3.79 8.10 -16.63
C GLY A 33 4.57 7.22 -15.65
N TYR A 34 4.19 5.95 -15.42
CA TYR A 34 4.94 5.06 -14.55
C TYR A 34 6.11 4.38 -15.27
N VAL A 35 7.05 3.85 -14.48
CA VAL A 35 8.16 3.04 -14.96
C VAL A 35 8.08 1.60 -14.43
N ASN A 36 8.54 0.62 -15.20
CA ASN A 36 8.65 -0.77 -14.73
C ASN A 36 10.10 -1.07 -14.31
N LEU A 37 10.32 -1.09 -13.00
CA LEU A 37 11.61 -1.40 -12.36
C LEU A 37 11.66 -2.80 -11.74
N LEU A 38 10.68 -3.69 -12.06
CA LEU A 38 10.65 -5.07 -11.59
C LEU A 38 11.42 -5.99 -12.54
N PRO A 39 12.62 -6.49 -12.18
CA PRO A 39 13.39 -7.40 -13.01
C PRO A 39 12.66 -8.73 -13.23
N ALA A 40 12.86 -9.34 -14.41
CA ALA A 40 12.17 -10.58 -14.76
C ALA A 40 12.41 -11.74 -13.78
N HIS A 41 13.62 -11.85 -13.23
CA HIS A 41 14.00 -12.90 -12.27
C HIS A 41 13.34 -12.73 -10.87
N GLN A 42 12.82 -11.54 -10.56
CA GLN A 42 12.08 -11.29 -9.31
C GLN A 42 10.58 -11.59 -9.43
N LYS A 43 10.09 -11.86 -10.63
CA LYS A 43 8.68 -12.23 -10.83
C LYS A 43 8.46 -13.68 -10.40
N ARG A 44 7.65 -13.90 -9.36
CA ARG A 44 7.25 -15.24 -8.88
C ARG A 44 6.10 -15.86 -9.68
N SER A 45 5.40 -15.06 -10.51
CA SER A 45 4.31 -15.48 -11.39
C SER A 45 4.29 -14.61 -12.65
N LYS A 46 3.49 -15.01 -13.66
CA LYS A 46 3.30 -14.20 -14.89
C LYS A 46 2.61 -12.87 -14.58
N GLN A 47 1.73 -12.84 -13.58
CA GLN A 47 1.01 -11.65 -13.11
C GLN A 47 1.13 -11.61 -11.57
N PRO A 48 2.21 -11.01 -11.02
CA PRO A 48 2.35 -10.88 -9.58
C PRO A 48 1.44 -9.77 -9.04
N GLY A 49 1.02 -9.92 -7.78
CA GLY A 49 0.13 -8.98 -7.10
C GLY A 49 -1.36 -9.25 -7.37
N ASP A 50 -2.17 -8.26 -7.07
CA ASP A 50 -3.61 -8.32 -7.23
C ASP A 50 -4.02 -8.35 -8.71
N ASP A 51 -5.03 -9.15 -9.02
CA ASP A 51 -5.62 -9.18 -10.36
C ASP A 51 -6.57 -7.98 -10.59
N ALA A 52 -7.02 -7.84 -11.84
CA ALA A 52 -7.90 -6.72 -12.22
C ALA A 52 -9.23 -6.71 -11.47
N ALA A 53 -9.78 -7.89 -11.12
CA ALA A 53 -11.04 -7.99 -10.39
C ALA A 53 -10.87 -7.51 -8.93
N MET A 54 -9.78 -7.89 -8.26
CA MET A 54 -9.43 -7.42 -6.93
C MET A 54 -9.18 -5.91 -6.91
N ILE A 55 -8.46 -5.39 -7.88
CA ILE A 55 -8.18 -3.94 -8.00
C ILE A 55 -9.47 -3.16 -8.22
N ASN A 56 -10.37 -3.61 -9.11
CA ASN A 56 -11.65 -2.95 -9.34
C ASN A 56 -12.54 -2.99 -8.09
N ALA A 57 -12.57 -4.12 -7.38
CA ALA A 57 -13.30 -4.25 -6.14
C ALA A 57 -12.77 -3.28 -5.06
N ARG A 58 -11.44 -3.12 -4.95
CA ARG A 58 -10.82 -2.17 -4.04
C ARG A 58 -11.18 -0.73 -4.38
N ARG A 59 -11.19 -0.38 -5.67
CA ARG A 59 -11.65 0.95 -6.10
C ARG A 59 -13.09 1.25 -5.68
N LEU A 60 -14.02 0.30 -5.84
CA LEU A 60 -15.40 0.48 -5.38
C LEU A 60 -15.47 0.80 -3.87
N ILE A 61 -14.62 0.15 -3.06
CA ILE A 61 -14.52 0.39 -1.63
C ILE A 61 -13.98 1.80 -1.36
N HIS A 62 -12.95 2.24 -2.08
CA HIS A 62 -12.34 3.55 -1.94
C HIS A 62 -13.27 4.66 -2.45
N ASP A 63 -13.93 4.46 -3.60
CA ASP A 63 -14.92 5.41 -4.15
C ASP A 63 -16.12 5.57 -3.20
N ALA A 64 -16.52 4.52 -2.49
CA ALA A 64 -17.53 4.56 -1.43
C ALA A 64 -17.02 5.11 -0.09
N ARG A 65 -15.75 5.57 -0.02
CA ARG A 65 -15.12 6.20 1.14
C ARG A 65 -15.04 5.32 2.39
N LEU A 66 -15.09 3.99 2.21
CA LEU A 66 -15.05 3.07 3.34
C LEU A 66 -13.73 3.16 4.13
N TYR A 67 -12.63 3.54 3.49
CA TYR A 67 -11.29 3.66 4.10
C TYR A 67 -10.86 5.10 4.32
N GLU A 68 -11.77 6.07 4.11
CA GLU A 68 -11.45 7.49 4.31
C GLU A 68 -11.03 7.82 5.76
N PRO A 69 -11.69 7.31 6.84
CA PRO A 69 -11.23 7.57 8.20
C PRO A 69 -9.81 7.06 8.48
N LEU A 70 -9.41 5.95 7.83
CA LEU A 70 -8.03 5.49 7.89
C LEU A 70 -7.08 6.44 7.15
N ALA A 71 -7.46 6.92 5.97
CA ALA A 71 -6.65 7.86 5.20
C ALA A 71 -6.45 9.18 5.96
N GLU A 72 -7.49 9.70 6.61
CA GLU A 72 -7.40 10.87 7.49
C GLU A 72 -6.43 10.63 8.66
N THR A 73 -6.55 9.48 9.33
CA THR A 73 -5.63 9.09 10.41
C THR A 73 -4.18 9.03 9.93
N ILE A 74 -3.91 8.47 8.75
CA ILE A 74 -2.57 8.42 8.15
C ILE A 74 -2.04 9.83 7.91
N VAL A 75 -2.84 10.72 7.33
CA VAL A 75 -2.46 12.12 7.07
C VAL A 75 -2.14 12.86 8.37
N GLU A 76 -2.93 12.67 9.42
CA GLU A 76 -2.69 13.27 10.74
C GLU A 76 -1.36 12.78 11.35
N ILE A 77 -1.08 11.48 11.29
CA ILE A 77 0.18 10.91 11.77
C ILE A 77 1.36 11.51 11.00
N ILE A 78 1.31 11.56 9.66
CA ILE A 78 2.38 12.13 8.83
C ILE A 78 2.59 13.60 9.18
N THR A 79 1.52 14.37 9.31
CA THR A 79 1.57 15.78 9.70
C THR A 79 2.25 15.96 11.07
N GLY A 80 1.95 15.08 12.02
CA GLY A 80 2.52 15.10 13.37
C GLY A 80 4.03 14.82 13.45
N THR A 81 4.62 14.20 12.42
CA THR A 81 6.08 13.93 12.39
C THR A 81 6.92 15.14 11.96
N GLY A 82 6.28 16.25 11.57
CA GLY A 82 6.97 17.46 11.13
C GLY A 82 7.14 17.51 9.61
N ARG A 83 8.24 18.12 9.15
CA ARG A 83 8.41 18.37 7.72
C ARG A 83 8.85 17.14 6.95
N VAL A 84 7.94 16.58 6.16
CA VAL A 84 8.18 15.50 5.18
C VAL A 84 8.30 16.14 3.79
N LYS A 85 9.35 15.81 3.03
CA LYS A 85 9.53 16.24 1.64
C LYS A 85 9.38 15.08 0.65
N THR A 86 9.81 13.89 1.06
CA THR A 86 9.79 12.68 0.25
C THR A 86 9.04 11.58 0.98
N LEU A 87 8.00 11.06 0.35
CA LEU A 87 7.24 9.92 0.86
C LEU A 87 7.37 8.75 -0.10
N LEU A 88 7.59 7.55 0.46
CA LEU A 88 7.53 6.28 -0.27
C LEU A 88 6.33 5.48 0.21
N ASP A 89 5.34 5.25 -0.67
CA ASP A 89 4.24 4.31 -0.41
C ASP A 89 4.56 2.93 -0.98
N ILE A 90 4.67 1.93 -0.09
CA ILE A 90 5.08 0.56 -0.40
C ILE A 90 3.85 -0.34 -0.48
N GLY A 91 3.50 -0.77 -1.68
CA GLY A 91 2.22 -1.43 -1.96
C GLY A 91 1.09 -0.41 -2.16
N CYS A 92 1.38 0.67 -2.89
CA CYS A 92 0.50 1.84 -3.03
C CYS A 92 -0.84 1.54 -3.75
N GLY A 93 -0.98 0.36 -4.38
CA GLY A 93 -2.17 0.05 -5.15
C GLY A 93 -2.43 1.07 -6.25
N GLU A 94 -3.67 1.59 -6.30
CA GLU A 94 -4.06 2.66 -7.21
C GLU A 94 -3.85 4.08 -6.67
N GLY A 95 -3.10 4.26 -5.56
CA GLY A 95 -2.70 5.56 -5.04
C GLY A 95 -3.74 6.28 -4.17
N PHE A 96 -4.66 5.54 -3.55
CA PHE A 96 -5.74 6.11 -2.73
C PHE A 96 -5.21 6.95 -1.55
N TYR A 97 -4.26 6.43 -0.78
CA TYR A 97 -3.67 7.15 0.36
C TYR A 97 -2.77 8.30 -0.09
N ASP A 98 -2.09 8.14 -1.22
CA ASP A 98 -1.24 9.17 -1.82
C ASP A 98 -2.05 10.42 -2.18
N ALA A 99 -3.25 10.24 -2.75
CA ALA A 99 -4.16 11.32 -3.08
C ALA A 99 -4.59 12.12 -1.85
N HIS A 100 -5.06 11.42 -0.80
CA HIS A 100 -5.48 12.06 0.46
C HIS A 100 -4.35 12.85 1.12
N LEU A 101 -3.12 12.34 1.02
CA LEU A 101 -1.95 13.04 1.55
C LEU A 101 -1.66 14.31 0.77
N THR A 102 -1.60 14.24 -0.56
CA THR A 102 -1.21 15.40 -1.38
C THR A 102 -2.29 16.46 -1.49
N ASP A 103 -3.54 16.13 -1.26
CA ASP A 103 -4.63 17.11 -1.08
C ASP A 103 -4.37 18.04 0.13
N ARG A 104 -3.74 17.53 1.19
CA ARG A 104 -3.37 18.29 2.39
C ARG A 104 -1.95 18.84 2.35
N HIS A 105 -1.03 18.14 1.68
CA HIS A 105 0.41 18.42 1.63
C HIS A 105 0.95 18.37 0.20
N PRO A 106 0.59 19.34 -0.67
CA PRO A 106 0.95 19.32 -2.09
C PRO A 106 2.46 19.43 -2.37
N ASP A 107 3.25 19.83 -1.37
CA ASP A 107 4.70 19.96 -1.50
C ASP A 107 5.46 18.64 -1.27
N ILE A 108 4.78 17.56 -0.87
CA ILE A 108 5.40 16.25 -0.67
C ILE A 108 5.58 15.57 -2.03
N ALA A 109 6.82 15.20 -2.34
CA ALA A 109 7.12 14.35 -3.49
C ALA A 109 6.79 12.89 -3.14
N VAL A 110 5.73 12.34 -3.75
CA VAL A 110 5.28 10.97 -3.52
C VAL A 110 5.90 10.02 -4.53
N TYR A 111 6.46 8.94 -4.02
CA TYR A 111 6.97 7.79 -4.74
C TYR A 111 6.16 6.56 -4.36
N GLY A 112 5.37 6.01 -5.30
CA GLY A 112 4.55 4.82 -5.05
C GLY A 112 5.11 3.61 -5.78
N ILE A 113 5.18 2.48 -5.08
CA ILE A 113 5.54 1.20 -5.70
C ILE A 113 4.49 0.14 -5.42
N ASP A 114 4.21 -0.67 -6.42
CA ASP A 114 3.42 -1.89 -6.28
C ASP A 114 3.91 -2.94 -7.28
N ILE A 115 3.76 -4.20 -6.92
CA ILE A 115 4.12 -5.32 -7.82
C ILE A 115 3.02 -5.56 -8.88
N ALA A 116 1.78 -5.14 -8.61
CA ALA A 116 0.63 -5.25 -9.50
C ALA A 116 0.66 -4.12 -10.56
N LYS A 117 1.19 -4.44 -11.74
CA LYS A 117 1.22 -3.49 -12.87
C LYS A 117 -0.14 -2.82 -13.17
N PRO A 118 -1.30 -3.53 -13.13
CA PRO A 118 -2.59 -2.88 -13.35
C PRO A 118 -2.92 -1.79 -12.32
N ALA A 119 -2.56 -1.97 -11.05
CA ALA A 119 -2.76 -0.98 -10.00
C ALA A 119 -1.91 0.27 -10.25
N ILE A 120 -0.60 0.11 -10.49
CA ILE A 120 0.32 1.20 -10.84
C ILE A 120 -0.13 1.99 -12.06
N LYS A 121 -0.67 1.31 -13.08
CA LYS A 121 -1.23 1.98 -14.26
C LYS A 121 -2.38 2.91 -13.90
N LEU A 122 -3.26 2.50 -13.00
CA LEU A 122 -4.39 3.32 -12.53
C LEU A 122 -3.89 4.49 -11.68
N ALA A 123 -2.97 4.25 -10.74
CA ALA A 123 -2.37 5.29 -9.92
C ALA A 123 -1.73 6.39 -10.77
N ALA A 124 -0.86 6.02 -11.72
CA ALA A 124 -0.16 6.97 -12.58
C ALA A 124 -1.12 7.75 -13.49
N ALA A 125 -2.19 7.13 -13.97
CA ALA A 125 -3.19 7.81 -14.78
C ALA A 125 -4.04 8.79 -13.97
N ALA A 126 -4.34 8.46 -12.70
CA ALA A 126 -5.14 9.31 -11.82
C ALA A 126 -4.32 10.47 -11.21
N TYR A 127 -3.04 10.23 -10.90
CA TYR A 127 -2.18 11.18 -10.17
C TYR A 127 -0.86 11.43 -10.92
N PRO A 128 -0.88 12.16 -12.05
CA PRO A 128 0.31 12.36 -12.91
C PRO A 128 1.42 13.20 -12.26
N GLY A 129 1.14 13.84 -11.12
CA GLY A 129 2.15 14.58 -10.32
C GLY A 129 3.01 13.69 -9.43
N HIS A 130 2.65 12.43 -9.25
CA HIS A 130 3.38 11.47 -8.42
C HIS A 130 4.31 10.60 -9.25
N HIS A 131 5.26 9.95 -8.59
CA HIS A 131 6.25 9.06 -9.22
C HIS A 131 5.90 7.61 -8.92
N TYR A 132 5.39 6.86 -9.91
CA TYR A 132 5.00 5.48 -9.73
C TYR A 132 5.91 4.50 -10.45
N ALA A 133 6.22 3.37 -9.79
CA ALA A 133 6.97 2.29 -10.41
C ALA A 133 6.38 0.91 -10.10
N VAL A 134 6.39 0.02 -11.09
CA VAL A 134 6.17 -1.41 -10.83
C VAL A 134 7.43 -1.97 -10.21
N ALA A 135 7.37 -2.37 -8.94
CA ALA A 135 8.50 -2.91 -8.18
C ALA A 135 8.03 -3.80 -7.05
N GLY A 136 8.91 -4.68 -6.56
CA GLY A 136 8.66 -5.50 -5.37
C GLY A 136 9.23 -4.85 -4.11
N SER A 137 8.61 -5.12 -2.96
CA SER A 137 9.03 -4.60 -1.65
C SER A 137 10.26 -5.28 -1.04
N SER A 138 10.72 -6.39 -1.62
CA SER A 138 11.91 -7.12 -1.14
C SER A 138 13.25 -6.53 -1.61
N HIS A 139 13.23 -5.71 -2.67
CA HIS A 139 14.40 -5.01 -3.22
C HIS A 139 13.90 -3.68 -3.79
N LEU A 140 13.92 -2.65 -2.96
CA LEU A 140 13.40 -1.34 -3.33
C LEU A 140 14.32 -0.65 -4.34
N PRO A 141 13.82 -0.20 -5.50
CA PRO A 141 14.61 0.56 -6.47
C PRO A 141 14.75 2.03 -6.04
N ILE A 142 15.09 2.25 -4.77
CA ILE A 142 15.17 3.54 -4.08
C ILE A 142 16.59 3.73 -3.54
N GLU A 143 17.10 4.93 -3.66
CA GLU A 143 18.41 5.33 -3.16
C GLU A 143 18.46 5.22 -1.62
N THR A 144 19.64 4.87 -1.09
CA THR A 144 19.88 4.79 0.35
C THR A 144 19.71 6.18 1.00
N ASP A 145 19.12 6.23 2.20
CA ASP A 145 18.98 7.45 3.02
C ASP A 145 18.25 8.62 2.30
N SER A 146 17.29 8.29 1.41
CA SER A 146 16.64 9.30 0.54
C SER A 146 15.18 9.58 0.89
N ILE A 147 14.55 8.79 1.74
CA ILE A 147 13.13 8.86 2.08
C ILE A 147 12.94 9.45 3.48
N ASP A 148 12.12 10.49 3.59
CA ASP A 148 11.74 11.10 4.87
C ASP A 148 10.70 10.26 5.61
N PHE A 149 9.73 9.71 4.85
CA PHE A 149 8.63 8.94 5.40
C PHE A 149 8.28 7.76 4.48
N ALA A 150 8.26 6.56 5.03
CA ALA A 150 7.76 5.36 4.35
C ALA A 150 6.39 4.98 4.90
N LEU A 151 5.43 4.72 4.02
CA LEU A 151 4.09 4.22 4.31
C LEU A 151 3.96 2.78 3.80
N CYS A 152 3.31 1.91 4.56
CA CYS A 152 2.97 0.56 4.13
C CYS A 152 1.61 0.17 4.69
N VAL A 153 0.59 0.07 3.82
CA VAL A 153 -0.78 -0.29 4.20
C VAL A 153 -1.12 -1.66 3.64
N PHE A 154 -1.31 -2.64 4.52
CA PHE A 154 -1.65 -4.04 4.17
C PHE A 154 -0.67 -4.75 3.22
N ALA A 155 0.55 -4.25 3.06
CA ALA A 155 1.55 -4.84 2.18
C ALA A 155 2.73 -5.45 2.96
N PRO A 156 3.44 -6.44 2.40
CA PRO A 156 4.66 -6.96 2.99
C PRO A 156 5.83 -6.02 2.71
N ILE A 157 6.78 -5.94 3.64
CA ILE A 157 8.03 -5.19 3.51
C ILE A 157 9.22 -5.99 4.01
N ASN A 158 10.38 -5.79 3.40
CA ASN A 158 11.67 -6.24 3.90
C ASN A 158 12.26 -5.15 4.79
N ASP A 159 12.56 -5.49 6.06
CA ASP A 159 13.03 -4.54 7.06
C ASP A 159 14.42 -3.95 6.74
N GLU A 160 15.32 -4.74 6.15
CA GLU A 160 16.65 -4.27 5.76
C GLU A 160 16.54 -3.20 4.64
N GLU A 161 15.70 -3.45 3.66
CA GLU A 161 15.44 -2.49 2.57
C GLU A 161 14.72 -1.24 3.07
N LEU A 162 13.75 -1.39 3.99
CA LEU A 162 13.10 -0.26 4.64
C LEU A 162 14.11 0.64 5.35
N ILE A 163 14.95 0.06 6.21
CA ILE A 163 15.98 0.81 6.95
C ILE A 163 17.01 1.42 5.99
N ARG A 164 17.37 0.72 4.91
CA ARG A 164 18.29 1.26 3.91
C ARG A 164 17.79 2.54 3.26
N VAL A 165 16.51 2.58 2.86
CA VAL A 165 15.98 3.72 2.10
C VAL A 165 15.59 4.92 2.97
N LEU A 166 15.19 4.69 4.22
CA LEU A 166 14.90 5.78 5.15
C LEU A 166 16.17 6.53 5.50
N ARG A 167 16.12 7.86 5.49
CA ARG A 167 17.20 8.69 6.05
C ARG A 167 17.29 8.53 7.57
N PRO A 168 18.44 8.81 8.20
CA PRO A 168 18.53 8.90 9.66
C PRO A 168 17.46 9.85 10.21
N GLY A 169 16.71 9.42 11.22
CA GLY A 169 15.57 10.16 11.76
C GLY A 169 14.28 10.11 10.91
N GLY A 170 14.30 9.43 9.76
CA GLY A 170 13.10 9.21 8.92
C GLY A 170 12.10 8.27 9.59
N TYR A 171 10.84 8.35 9.17
CA TYR A 171 9.73 7.62 9.79
C TYR A 171 9.20 6.51 8.91
N TYR A 172 8.66 5.49 9.52
CA TYR A 172 7.93 4.41 8.88
C TYR A 172 6.59 4.18 9.57
N LEU A 173 5.51 4.27 8.83
CA LEU A 173 4.16 3.94 9.28
C LEU A 173 3.72 2.60 8.69
N GLU A 174 3.50 1.62 9.56
CA GLU A 174 2.90 0.35 9.22
C GLU A 174 1.44 0.34 9.60
N VAL A 175 0.56 0.00 8.66
CA VAL A 175 -0.87 -0.16 8.89
C VAL A 175 -1.30 -1.57 8.52
N GLY A 176 -2.04 -2.20 9.42
CA GLY A 176 -2.59 -3.53 9.24
C GLY A 176 -3.96 -3.69 9.86
N PRO A 177 -4.56 -4.88 9.75
CA PRO A 177 -5.85 -5.15 10.38
C PRO A 177 -5.70 -5.20 11.90
N ALA A 178 -6.60 -4.53 12.63
CA ALA A 178 -6.76 -4.73 14.07
C ALA A 178 -7.32 -6.14 14.35
N PRO A 179 -7.22 -6.68 15.58
CA PRO A 179 -7.64 -8.05 15.90
C PRO A 179 -9.02 -8.42 15.38
N ARG A 180 -9.98 -7.52 15.49
CA ARG A 180 -11.37 -7.73 15.05
C ARG A 180 -11.76 -7.00 13.77
N HIS A 181 -10.78 -6.68 12.91
CA HIS A 181 -11.05 -6.09 11.61
C HIS A 181 -11.98 -6.98 10.78
N LEU A 182 -13.10 -6.40 10.27
CA LEU A 182 -14.14 -7.10 9.50
C LEU A 182 -14.69 -8.35 10.24
N TRP A 183 -14.88 -8.26 11.56
CA TRP A 183 -15.25 -9.39 12.37
C TRP A 183 -16.55 -10.05 11.93
N ALA A 184 -17.59 -9.28 11.61
CA ALA A 184 -18.86 -9.81 11.17
C ALA A 184 -18.77 -10.58 9.83
N LEU A 185 -17.83 -10.24 8.92
CA LEU A 185 -17.54 -11.08 7.75
C LEU A 185 -16.92 -12.41 8.15
N ARG A 186 -16.04 -12.42 9.17
CA ARG A 186 -15.45 -13.65 9.66
C ARG A 186 -16.48 -14.57 10.29
N GLU A 187 -17.36 -14.05 11.13
CA GLU A 187 -18.48 -14.79 11.72
C GLU A 187 -19.41 -15.39 10.64
N ALA A 188 -19.66 -14.63 9.58
CA ALA A 188 -20.49 -15.11 8.47
C ALA A 188 -19.81 -16.23 7.64
N LEU A 189 -18.48 -16.28 7.59
CA LEU A 189 -17.73 -17.18 6.73
C LEU A 189 -17.16 -18.42 7.44
N TYR A 190 -16.88 -18.33 8.74
CA TYR A 190 -16.21 -19.38 9.52
C TYR A 190 -17.09 -19.89 10.66
N GLU A 191 -16.92 -21.14 11.06
CA GLU A 191 -17.55 -21.69 12.25
C GLU A 191 -16.83 -21.19 13.52
N GLU A 192 -15.51 -21.15 13.44
CA GLU A 192 -14.65 -20.65 14.51
C GLU A 192 -13.84 -19.46 14.00
N PRO A 193 -14.42 -18.24 14.02
CA PRO A 193 -13.68 -17.06 13.62
C PRO A 193 -12.53 -16.78 14.58
N ARG A 194 -11.37 -16.42 14.03
CA ARG A 194 -10.17 -16.11 14.80
C ARG A 194 -9.77 -14.66 14.59
N GLU A 195 -9.35 -14.02 15.66
CA GLU A 195 -8.80 -12.67 15.59
C GLU A 195 -7.50 -12.61 14.78
N HIS A 196 -7.19 -11.45 14.23
CA HIS A 196 -5.87 -11.21 13.69
C HIS A 196 -4.84 -11.21 14.82
N SER A 197 -3.75 -11.92 14.65
CA SER A 197 -2.65 -11.89 15.60
C SER A 197 -1.98 -10.52 15.59
N ALA A 198 -2.03 -9.81 16.68
CA ALA A 198 -1.21 -8.62 16.90
C ALA A 198 0.24 -9.09 17.17
N LYS A 199 1.02 -9.30 16.13
CA LYS A 199 2.44 -9.59 16.29
C LYS A 199 3.15 -8.34 16.76
N GLN A 200 3.85 -8.41 17.88
CA GLN A 200 4.86 -7.40 18.23
C GLN A 200 5.96 -7.48 17.17
N ARG A 201 6.10 -6.42 16.38
CA ARG A 201 7.17 -6.31 15.38
C ARG A 201 8.27 -5.43 15.97
N GLN A 202 9.49 -5.93 15.91
CA GLN A 202 10.71 -5.16 16.17
C GLN A 202 11.45 -5.02 14.85
N ILE A 203 11.90 -3.82 14.54
CA ILE A 203 12.68 -3.51 13.35
C ILE A 203 14.07 -3.10 13.81
N LEU A 204 15.07 -3.89 13.43
CA LEU A 204 16.46 -3.57 13.75
C LEU A 204 16.86 -2.25 13.08
N GLY A 205 17.36 -1.28 13.84
CA GLY A 205 17.72 0.04 13.35
C GLY A 205 16.59 1.07 13.37
N ALA A 206 15.43 0.73 13.99
CA ALA A 206 14.36 1.69 14.23
C ALA A 206 13.75 1.52 15.63
N THR A 207 13.20 2.60 16.17
CA THR A 207 12.49 2.63 17.45
C THR A 207 11.01 2.84 17.21
N LEU A 208 10.14 2.09 17.90
CA LEU A 208 8.70 2.36 17.93
C LEU A 208 8.47 3.69 18.67
N VAL A 209 7.86 4.64 17.97
CA VAL A 209 7.55 5.99 18.49
C VAL A 209 6.14 6.03 19.09
N SER A 210 5.19 5.49 18.34
CA SER A 210 3.79 5.43 18.76
C SER A 210 3.05 4.33 18.02
N GLU A 211 1.93 3.89 18.59
CA GLU A 211 1.01 2.95 17.98
C GLU A 211 -0.42 3.27 18.39
N GLY A 212 -1.37 2.80 17.61
CA GLY A 212 -2.79 3.02 17.89
C GLY A 212 -3.70 2.26 16.96
N GLN A 213 -4.97 2.60 17.06
CA GLN A 213 -6.02 2.02 16.23
C GLN A 213 -6.94 3.11 15.69
N CYS A 214 -7.48 2.86 14.49
CA CYS A 214 -8.57 3.60 13.89
C CYS A 214 -9.72 2.62 13.68
N GLN A 215 -10.92 2.96 14.13
CA GLN A 215 -12.09 2.10 14.00
C GLN A 215 -13.34 2.94 13.71
N HIS A 216 -14.16 2.44 12.80
CA HIS A 216 -15.49 2.98 12.51
C HIS A 216 -16.44 1.87 12.06
N GLU A 217 -17.73 2.13 12.13
CA GLU A 217 -18.77 1.23 11.65
C GLU A 217 -19.45 1.82 10.43
N GLN A 218 -19.80 0.93 9.48
CA GLN A 218 -20.54 1.31 8.30
C GLN A 218 -21.50 0.20 7.86
N THR A 219 -22.69 0.60 7.40
CA THR A 219 -23.63 -0.32 6.78
C THR A 219 -23.39 -0.34 5.28
N LEU A 220 -23.09 -1.52 4.76
CA LEU A 220 -22.81 -1.77 3.36
C LEU A 220 -24.01 -2.38 2.68
N ASP A 221 -24.27 -1.99 1.45
CA ASP A 221 -25.18 -2.68 0.55
C ASP A 221 -24.56 -3.94 -0.05
N ASN A 222 -25.32 -4.68 -0.81
CA ASN A 222 -24.87 -5.91 -1.49
C ASN A 222 -23.67 -5.68 -2.39
N VAL A 223 -23.60 -4.57 -3.12
CA VAL A 223 -22.49 -4.26 -4.04
C VAL A 223 -21.19 -4.10 -3.27
N LEU A 224 -21.21 -3.35 -2.19
CA LEU A 224 -20.04 -3.12 -1.34
C LEU A 224 -19.63 -4.34 -0.52
N ILE A 225 -20.59 -5.17 -0.08
CA ILE A 225 -20.29 -6.47 0.57
C ILE A 225 -19.50 -7.36 -0.42
N ASN A 226 -19.98 -7.50 -1.66
CA ASN A 226 -19.32 -8.29 -2.68
C ASN A 226 -17.93 -7.73 -3.03
N ALA A 227 -17.82 -6.42 -3.18
CA ALA A 227 -16.55 -5.74 -3.42
C ALA A 227 -15.55 -5.99 -2.28
N LEU A 228 -16.00 -5.85 -1.03
CA LEU A 228 -15.14 -6.05 0.14
C LEU A 228 -14.66 -7.50 0.28
N VAL A 229 -15.52 -8.48 0.02
CA VAL A 229 -15.13 -9.90 -0.03
C VAL A 229 -14.10 -10.13 -1.13
N MET A 230 -14.32 -9.59 -2.34
CA MET A 230 -13.42 -9.76 -3.49
C MET A 230 -12.06 -9.10 -3.27
N ALA A 231 -12.02 -7.93 -2.63
CA ALA A 231 -10.79 -7.17 -2.35
C ALA A 231 -9.92 -7.78 -1.24
N THR A 232 -10.40 -8.83 -0.58
CA THR A 232 -9.75 -9.45 0.58
C THR A 232 -9.52 -10.94 0.37
N PRO A 233 -8.67 -11.61 1.19
CA PRO A 233 -8.51 -13.07 1.13
C PRO A 233 -9.80 -13.87 1.36
N PHE A 234 -10.89 -13.26 1.80
CA PHE A 234 -12.19 -13.89 1.97
C PHE A 234 -12.80 -14.38 0.65
N ALA A 235 -12.41 -13.81 -0.49
CA ALA A 235 -12.82 -14.29 -1.82
C ALA A 235 -12.57 -15.80 -2.01
N TYR A 236 -11.50 -16.31 -1.41
CA TYR A 236 -11.02 -17.69 -1.62
C TYR A 236 -11.06 -18.55 -0.34
N ARG A 237 -11.60 -18.02 0.77
CA ARG A 237 -11.63 -18.70 2.08
C ARG A 237 -13.05 -18.90 2.58
N GLY A 238 -13.21 -19.73 3.62
CA GLY A 238 -14.49 -20.07 4.22
C GLY A 238 -15.26 -21.18 3.47
N GLN A 239 -16.39 -21.59 4.03
CA GLN A 239 -17.27 -22.60 3.43
C GLN A 239 -18.05 -22.01 2.24
N ARG A 240 -18.22 -22.79 1.18
CA ARG A 240 -18.85 -22.32 -0.07
C ARG A 240 -20.29 -21.83 0.16
N GLU A 241 -21.07 -22.58 0.95
CA GLU A 241 -22.46 -22.26 1.26
C GLU A 241 -22.57 -20.97 2.09
N LYS A 242 -21.72 -20.82 3.11
CA LYS A 242 -21.67 -19.60 3.94
C LYS A 242 -21.27 -18.37 3.13
N ARG A 243 -20.31 -18.55 2.19
CA ARG A 243 -19.92 -17.46 1.29
C ARG A 243 -21.04 -17.08 0.35
N ALA A 244 -21.76 -18.05 -0.24
CA ALA A 244 -22.92 -17.77 -1.08
C ALA A 244 -24.01 -17.02 -0.32
N ALA A 245 -24.31 -17.42 0.90
CA ALA A 245 -25.26 -16.75 1.78
C ALA A 245 -24.82 -15.31 2.15
N LEU A 246 -23.52 -15.08 2.38
CA LEU A 246 -22.98 -13.75 2.64
C LEU A 246 -23.12 -12.83 1.41
N LEU A 247 -22.77 -13.33 0.23
CA LEU A 247 -22.83 -12.57 -1.03
C LEU A 247 -24.27 -12.27 -1.49
N ALA A 248 -25.26 -12.98 -0.94
CA ALA A 248 -26.69 -12.76 -1.20
C ALA A 248 -27.34 -11.78 -0.21
N ARG A 249 -26.63 -11.26 0.81
CA ARG A 249 -27.18 -10.30 1.78
C ARG A 249 -27.46 -8.96 1.09
N GLU A 250 -28.61 -8.36 1.40
CA GLU A 250 -28.96 -7.03 0.90
C GLU A 250 -28.10 -5.93 1.56
N ASN A 251 -27.86 -6.07 2.85
CA ASN A 251 -27.04 -5.15 3.63
C ASN A 251 -26.33 -5.84 4.79
N MET A 252 -25.31 -5.19 5.33
CA MET A 252 -24.55 -5.67 6.49
C MET A 252 -23.82 -4.51 7.16
N THR A 253 -23.94 -4.38 8.48
CA THR A 253 -23.13 -3.44 9.26
C THR A 253 -21.82 -4.10 9.64
N LEU A 254 -20.72 -3.41 9.40
CA LEU A 254 -19.36 -3.88 9.66
C LEU A 254 -18.57 -2.86 10.47
N ALA A 255 -17.81 -3.35 11.43
CA ALA A 255 -16.73 -2.61 12.05
C ALA A 255 -15.45 -2.76 11.22
N MET A 256 -14.93 -1.65 10.72
CA MET A 256 -13.62 -1.55 10.11
C MET A 256 -12.62 -1.09 11.15
N ALA A 257 -11.70 -1.95 11.52
CA ALA A 257 -10.74 -1.69 12.59
C ALA A 257 -9.32 -1.91 12.08
N PHE A 258 -8.48 -0.89 12.17
CA PHE A 258 -7.11 -0.88 11.70
C PHE A 258 -6.16 -0.63 12.86
N SER A 259 -5.02 -1.29 12.86
CA SER A 259 -3.92 -1.01 13.78
C SER A 259 -2.79 -0.36 13.02
N TRP A 260 -2.17 0.64 13.62
CA TRP A 260 -1.00 1.30 13.03
C TRP A 260 0.15 1.38 14.03
N ARG A 261 1.37 1.40 13.51
CA ARG A 261 2.61 1.58 14.28
C ARG A 261 3.54 2.52 13.54
N LEU A 262 4.02 3.51 14.24
CA LEU A 262 4.98 4.50 13.75
C LEU A 262 6.36 4.21 14.33
N PHE A 263 7.32 3.99 13.46
CA PHE A 263 8.72 3.77 13.80
C PHE A 263 9.57 4.94 13.32
N GLN A 264 10.69 5.17 13.97
CA GLN A 264 11.70 6.14 13.54
C GLN A 264 13.05 5.45 13.40
N LYS A 265 13.72 5.65 12.26
CA LYS A 265 15.09 5.16 12.04
C LYS A 265 16.05 5.88 12.98
N ILE A 266 16.92 5.10 13.65
CA ILE A 266 17.95 5.56 14.58
C ILE A 266 19.15 6.11 13.82
#